data_3bea935607fcee9e8b5768304d506589
#
_entry.id   3bea935607fcee9e8b5768304d506589
#
_cell.length_a   1.000
_cell.length_b   1.000
_cell.length_c   1.000
_cell.angle_alpha   90.00
_cell.angle_beta   90.00
_cell.angle_gamma   90.00
#
_symmetry.space_group_name_H-M   'P 1'
#
loop_
_entity.id
_entity.type
_entity.pdbx_description
1 polymer ?
#
loop_
_entity_poly.entity_id
_entity_poly.type
_entity_poly.pdbx_seq_one_letter_code
_entity_poly.pdbx_strand_id
1 'polypeptide(L)'
;PAIEQTLRNYKLNATEKNVSLASDIEENIPSILGNWDLLLQVFDNLLGNGLKFSAKDSTLMIRAYTWPDSCPAFPPNESLAAPQCELVSPLPKIRIEIADTGCGISESDQEKIFDRFFRVENAVHTEQGTGLGLSIVRGIIEKHGGEVRMASELGTGTTFWFDLPLEQSDRDEILLKTINNEKNLSGSQIEELI
;
A
#
# COMPACT_ATOMS: atom_id res chain seq x y z
N PRO A 1 -14.50 -5.50 -2.03
CA PRO A 1 -14.95 -6.79 -1.47
C PRO A 1 -13.80 -7.60 -0.88
N ALA A 2 -12.69 -7.72 -1.58
CA ALA A 2 -11.57 -8.57 -1.20
C ALA A 2 -10.82 -8.04 0.03
N ILE A 3 -10.39 -6.79 -0.01
CA ILE A 3 -9.72 -6.10 1.10
C ILE A 3 -10.63 -6.08 2.34
N GLU A 4 -11.92 -5.81 2.18
CA GLU A 4 -12.87 -5.82 3.27
C GLU A 4 -13.03 -7.21 3.92
N GLN A 5 -12.98 -8.28 3.13
CA GLN A 5 -13.02 -9.63 3.67
C GLN A 5 -11.77 -9.92 4.51
N THR A 6 -10.61 -9.53 4.03
CA THR A 6 -9.35 -9.67 4.77
C THR A 6 -9.40 -8.88 6.08
N LEU A 7 -9.84 -7.62 6.05
CA LEU A 7 -9.98 -6.80 7.25
C LEU A 7 -10.94 -7.42 8.27
N ARG A 8 -12.05 -8.03 7.82
CA ARG A 8 -12.97 -8.77 8.73
C ARG A 8 -12.27 -9.92 9.44
N ASN A 9 -11.39 -10.65 8.75
CA ASN A 9 -10.65 -11.76 9.35
C ASN A 9 -9.67 -11.28 10.42
N TYR A 10 -9.10 -10.08 10.25
CA TYR A 10 -8.16 -9.52 11.21
C TYR A 10 -8.79 -8.73 12.36
N LYS A 11 -10.09 -8.45 12.30
CA LYS A 11 -10.78 -7.61 13.28
C LYS A 11 -10.68 -8.13 14.71
N LEU A 12 -10.79 -9.44 14.90
CA LEU A 12 -10.68 -10.05 16.23
C LEU A 12 -9.26 -9.89 16.80
N ASN A 13 -8.24 -10.25 16.00
CA ASN A 13 -6.84 -10.16 16.40
C ASN A 13 -6.43 -8.72 16.72
N ALA A 14 -6.94 -7.75 15.94
CA ALA A 14 -6.71 -6.33 16.20
C ALA A 14 -7.34 -5.87 17.50
N THR A 15 -8.59 -6.30 17.77
CA THR A 15 -9.29 -5.97 19.02
C THR A 15 -8.55 -6.54 20.25
N GLU A 16 -8.05 -7.77 20.18
CA GLU A 16 -7.27 -8.39 21.26
C GLU A 16 -5.97 -7.65 21.56
N LYS A 17 -5.37 -7.03 20.55
CA LYS A 17 -4.14 -6.20 20.68
C LYS A 17 -4.42 -4.73 20.98
N ASN A 18 -5.69 -4.29 21.04
CA ASN A 18 -6.09 -2.89 21.10
C ASN A 18 -5.52 -2.07 19.93
N VAL A 19 -5.54 -2.62 18.71
CA VAL A 19 -5.16 -1.93 17.49
C VAL A 19 -6.41 -1.61 16.68
N SER A 20 -6.58 -0.35 16.27
CA SER A 20 -7.68 0.06 15.40
C SER A 20 -7.36 -0.31 13.95
N LEU A 21 -8.28 -1.01 13.28
CA LEU A 21 -8.22 -1.24 11.84
C LEU A 21 -9.03 -0.18 11.12
N ALA A 22 -8.41 0.53 10.21
CA ALA A 22 -9.05 1.52 9.34
C ALA A 22 -8.82 1.17 7.87
N SER A 23 -9.75 1.58 7.01
CA SER A 23 -9.63 1.41 5.56
C SER A 23 -10.13 2.63 4.82
N ASP A 24 -9.43 2.99 3.76
CA ASP A 24 -9.77 4.05 2.83
C ASP A 24 -9.60 3.48 1.41
N ILE A 25 -10.71 3.10 0.81
CA ILE A 25 -10.75 2.42 -0.48
C ILE A 25 -11.52 3.30 -1.45
N GLU A 26 -10.88 3.65 -2.56
CA GLU A 26 -11.50 4.42 -3.63
C GLU A 26 -12.80 3.76 -4.11
N GLU A 27 -13.84 4.57 -4.31
CA GLU A 27 -15.09 4.09 -4.90
C GLU A 27 -14.85 3.67 -6.36
N ASN A 28 -15.40 2.53 -6.74
CA ASN A 28 -15.27 1.97 -8.09
C ASN A 28 -13.82 1.68 -8.53
N ILE A 29 -12.98 1.27 -7.58
CA ILE A 29 -11.62 0.85 -7.89
C ILE A 29 -11.63 -0.20 -9.01
N PRO A 30 -10.83 -0.04 -10.09
CA PRO A 30 -10.81 -0.96 -11.21
C PRO A 30 -10.40 -2.38 -10.83
N SER A 31 -10.69 -3.32 -11.70
CA SER A 31 -10.28 -4.72 -11.51
C SER A 31 -8.82 -4.92 -11.89
N ILE A 32 -8.18 -5.86 -11.21
CA ILE A 32 -6.83 -6.33 -11.54
C ILE A 32 -6.88 -7.78 -12.00
N LEU A 33 -6.02 -8.13 -12.93
CA LEU A 33 -5.80 -9.52 -13.33
C LEU A 33 -4.78 -10.13 -12.34
N GLY A 34 -5.23 -11.06 -11.51
CA GLY A 34 -4.33 -11.63 -10.50
C GLY A 34 -4.85 -12.94 -9.89
N ASN A 35 -3.92 -13.67 -9.28
CA ASN A 35 -4.27 -14.84 -8.48
C ASN A 35 -4.68 -14.38 -7.08
N TRP A 36 -5.97 -14.52 -6.78
CA TRP A 36 -6.55 -14.07 -5.53
C TRP A 36 -5.93 -14.73 -4.28
N ASP A 37 -5.65 -16.02 -4.31
CA ASP A 37 -5.09 -16.73 -3.17
C ASP A 37 -3.67 -16.24 -2.84
N LEU A 38 -2.88 -15.92 -3.87
CA LEU A 38 -1.57 -15.32 -3.70
C LEU A 38 -1.66 -13.89 -3.15
N LEU A 39 -2.61 -13.08 -3.62
CA LEU A 39 -2.81 -11.74 -3.11
C LEU A 39 -3.33 -11.74 -1.66
N LEU A 40 -4.19 -12.69 -1.29
CA LEU A 40 -4.55 -12.91 0.12
C LEU A 40 -3.32 -13.17 0.97
N GLN A 41 -2.38 -13.98 0.49
CA GLN A 41 -1.13 -14.25 1.20
C GLN A 41 -0.27 -12.98 1.37
N VAL A 42 -0.29 -12.05 0.40
CA VAL A 42 0.34 -10.73 0.54
C VAL A 42 -0.30 -9.95 1.69
N PHE A 43 -1.63 -9.85 1.71
CA PHE A 43 -2.36 -9.16 2.77
C PHE A 43 -2.10 -9.80 4.13
N ASP A 44 -2.14 -11.13 4.23
CA ASP A 44 -1.88 -11.84 5.46
C ASP A 44 -0.48 -11.56 6.01
N ASN A 45 0.53 -11.52 5.16
CA ASN A 45 1.89 -11.19 5.58
C ASN A 45 2.02 -9.73 6.03
N LEU A 46 1.46 -8.78 5.28
CA LEU A 46 1.61 -7.36 5.60
C LEU A 46 0.76 -6.94 6.79
N LEU A 47 -0.53 -7.33 6.84
CA LEU A 47 -1.41 -7.03 7.98
C LEU A 47 -0.96 -7.78 9.24
N GLY A 48 -0.52 -9.02 9.09
CA GLY A 48 0.06 -9.79 10.20
C GLY A 48 1.29 -9.11 10.79
N ASN A 49 2.19 -8.60 9.96
CA ASN A 49 3.34 -7.82 10.40
C ASN A 49 2.90 -6.50 11.03
N GLY A 50 1.99 -5.75 10.39
CA GLY A 50 1.46 -4.52 10.94
C GLY A 50 0.89 -4.71 12.35
N LEU A 51 0.03 -5.69 12.55
CA LEU A 51 -0.51 -6.01 13.88
C LEU A 51 0.55 -6.51 14.86
N LYS A 52 1.54 -7.25 14.37
CA LYS A 52 2.60 -7.81 15.21
C LYS A 52 3.48 -6.72 15.83
N PHE A 53 3.83 -5.70 15.03
CA PHE A 53 4.76 -4.65 15.42
C PHE A 53 4.08 -3.35 15.86
N SER A 54 2.77 -3.27 15.75
CA SER A 54 1.97 -2.16 16.27
C SER A 54 1.98 -2.11 17.80
N ALA A 55 2.04 -0.90 18.33
CA ALA A 55 1.85 -0.66 19.75
C ALA A 55 0.36 -0.78 20.13
N LYS A 56 0.04 -0.87 21.43
CA LYS A 56 -1.32 -0.73 21.93
C LYS A 56 -1.86 0.65 21.56
N ASP A 57 -3.16 0.72 21.31
CA ASP A 57 -3.88 1.96 20.97
C ASP A 57 -3.40 2.63 19.68
N SER A 58 -2.72 1.86 18.81
CA SER A 58 -2.25 2.28 17.50
C SER A 58 -3.30 2.03 16.42
N THR A 59 -3.01 2.51 15.20
CA THR A 59 -3.87 2.29 14.03
C THR A 59 -3.09 1.58 12.93
N LEU A 60 -3.73 0.54 12.38
CA LEU A 60 -3.31 -0.11 11.14
C LEU A 60 -4.28 0.29 10.03
N MET A 61 -3.78 1.04 9.05
CA MET A 61 -4.55 1.60 7.94
C MET A 61 -4.26 0.84 6.66
N ILE A 62 -5.29 0.50 5.91
CA ILE A 62 -5.17 0.03 4.53
C ILE A 62 -5.81 1.03 3.58
N ARG A 63 -5.11 1.36 2.49
CA ARG A 63 -5.62 2.20 1.41
C ARG A 63 -5.53 1.47 0.08
N ALA A 64 -6.48 1.73 -0.80
CA ALA A 64 -6.43 1.24 -2.17
C ALA A 64 -7.03 2.29 -3.10
N TYR A 65 -6.28 2.69 -4.12
CA TYR A 65 -6.68 3.74 -5.05
C TYR A 65 -5.97 3.62 -6.39
N THR A 66 -6.52 4.28 -7.39
CA THR A 66 -5.94 4.34 -8.73
C THR A 66 -4.80 5.36 -8.76
N TRP A 67 -3.61 4.92 -9.13
CA TRP A 67 -2.39 5.72 -9.22
C TRP A 67 -1.98 5.88 -10.70
N PRO A 68 -1.63 7.08 -11.21
CA PRO A 68 -1.45 8.37 -10.52
C PRO A 68 -2.70 9.24 -10.40
N ASP A 69 -3.86 8.84 -10.98
CA ASP A 69 -4.99 9.75 -11.22
C ASP A 69 -5.75 10.17 -9.95
N SER A 70 -5.73 9.38 -8.88
CA SER A 70 -6.45 9.67 -7.64
C SER A 70 -5.55 9.60 -6.41
N CYS A 71 -4.40 10.30 -6.45
CA CYS A 71 -3.54 10.38 -5.28
C CYS A 71 -4.28 11.09 -4.13
N PRO A 72 -4.73 10.40 -3.07
CA PRO A 72 -5.34 11.08 -1.94
C PRO A 72 -4.31 12.01 -1.31
N ALA A 73 -4.73 13.23 -0.98
CA ALA A 73 -3.91 14.09 -0.14
C ALA A 73 -3.63 13.33 1.17
N PHE A 74 -2.37 13.04 1.44
CA PHE A 74 -1.96 12.41 2.68
C PHE A 74 -2.52 13.21 3.87
N PRO A 75 -3.15 12.57 4.87
CA PRO A 75 -3.39 13.26 6.11
C PRO A 75 -2.02 13.74 6.63
N PRO A 76 -1.92 14.94 7.19
CA PRO A 76 -0.67 15.54 7.60
C PRO A 76 -0.13 14.85 8.85
N ASN A 77 0.41 13.65 8.70
CA ASN A 77 1.42 13.15 9.60
C ASN A 77 2.73 13.49 8.92
N GLU A 78 3.24 14.68 9.22
CA GLU A 78 4.38 15.34 8.58
C GLU A 78 5.70 14.56 8.68
N SER A 79 5.69 13.35 9.26
CA SER A 79 6.90 12.60 9.62
C SER A 79 7.26 11.46 8.67
N LEU A 80 6.31 10.88 7.94
CA LEU A 80 6.64 9.85 6.96
C LEU A 80 6.66 10.49 5.58
N ALA A 81 7.81 10.43 4.89
CA ALA A 81 7.94 10.93 3.52
C ALA A 81 6.88 10.28 2.64
N ALA A 82 5.84 11.06 2.30
CA ALA A 82 4.86 10.62 1.32
C ALA A 82 5.61 10.18 0.05
N PRO A 83 5.27 9.04 -0.55
CA PRO A 83 5.85 8.68 -1.83
C PRO A 83 5.59 9.85 -2.80
N GLN A 84 6.67 10.51 -3.23
CA GLN A 84 6.57 11.59 -4.20
C GLN A 84 5.88 11.05 -5.43
N CYS A 85 4.88 11.79 -5.93
CA CYS A 85 4.22 11.47 -7.17
C CYS A 85 5.26 11.54 -8.29
N GLU A 86 5.90 10.42 -8.58
CA GLU A 86 6.83 10.34 -9.71
C GLU A 86 6.02 10.42 -11.00
N LEU A 87 6.15 11.51 -11.71
CA LEU A 87 5.51 11.83 -13.00
C LEU A 87 5.81 10.83 -14.14
N VAL A 88 6.17 9.58 -13.86
CA VAL A 88 6.83 8.71 -14.85
C VAL A 88 6.12 7.39 -15.15
N SER A 89 4.91 7.15 -14.73
CA SER A 89 4.21 5.96 -15.24
C SER A 89 3.07 6.38 -16.18
N PRO A 90 3.20 6.16 -17.50
CA PRO A 90 2.17 6.54 -18.46
C PRO A 90 0.90 5.65 -18.36
N LEU A 91 0.91 4.64 -17.50
CA LEU A 91 -0.19 3.69 -17.36
C LEU A 91 -0.71 3.68 -15.92
N PRO A 92 -2.03 3.87 -15.74
CA PRO A 92 -2.64 3.81 -14.42
C PRO A 92 -2.47 2.41 -13.80
N LYS A 93 -2.30 2.39 -12.49
CA LYS A 93 -2.12 1.19 -11.66
C LYS A 93 -3.02 1.30 -10.44
N ILE A 94 -3.29 0.20 -9.78
CA ILE A 94 -3.85 0.23 -8.43
C ILE A 94 -2.70 0.24 -7.43
N ARG A 95 -2.66 1.25 -6.59
CA ARG A 95 -1.80 1.29 -5.42
C ARG A 95 -2.54 0.79 -4.21
N ILE A 96 -1.89 -0.10 -3.46
CA ILE A 96 -2.37 -0.59 -2.18
C ILE A 96 -1.29 -0.27 -1.14
N GLU A 97 -1.71 0.41 -0.08
CA GLU A 97 -0.86 0.83 1.03
C GLU A 97 -1.34 0.19 2.33
N ILE A 98 -0.39 -0.24 3.14
CA ILE A 98 -0.64 -0.74 4.49
C ILE A 98 0.31 0.00 5.42
N ALA A 99 -0.26 0.85 6.28
CA ALA A 99 0.47 1.73 7.18
C ALA A 99 0.19 1.37 8.64
N ASP A 100 1.22 1.16 9.42
CA ASP A 100 1.17 1.00 10.87
C ASP A 100 1.88 2.15 11.58
N THR A 101 1.48 2.41 12.82
CA THR A 101 2.15 3.34 13.72
C THR A 101 2.92 2.58 14.80
N GLY A 102 3.69 1.58 14.38
CA GLY A 102 4.47 0.70 15.24
C GLY A 102 5.87 1.22 15.55
N CYS A 103 6.76 0.29 15.86
CA CYS A 103 8.15 0.62 16.24
C CYS A 103 9.01 1.15 15.07
N GLY A 104 8.57 1.01 13.83
CA GLY A 104 9.37 1.34 12.66
C GLY A 104 10.57 0.42 12.45
N ILE A 105 11.34 0.71 11.39
CA ILE A 105 12.49 -0.08 10.94
C ILE A 105 13.68 0.86 10.78
N SER A 106 14.82 0.47 11.33
CA SER A 106 16.06 1.25 11.20
C SER A 106 16.51 1.34 9.75
N GLU A 107 17.11 2.46 9.36
CA GLU A 107 17.60 2.68 7.99
C GLU A 107 18.54 1.55 7.52
N SER A 108 19.40 1.05 8.40
CA SER A 108 20.33 -0.05 8.11
C SER A 108 19.66 -1.39 7.80
N ASP A 109 18.41 -1.57 8.24
CA ASP A 109 17.66 -2.80 8.06
C ASP A 109 16.68 -2.73 6.88
N GLN A 110 16.26 -1.52 6.47
CA GLN A 110 15.26 -1.32 5.42
C GLN A 110 15.61 -1.98 4.09
N GLU A 111 16.88 -2.00 3.71
CA GLU A 111 17.34 -2.68 2.50
C GLU A 111 17.22 -4.20 2.57
N LYS A 112 17.31 -4.76 3.80
CA LYS A 112 17.42 -6.20 4.05
C LYS A 112 16.11 -6.87 4.41
N ILE A 113 15.07 -6.12 4.80
CA ILE A 113 13.82 -6.71 5.29
C ILE A 113 13.12 -7.61 4.28
N PHE A 114 13.40 -7.46 3.00
CA PHE A 114 12.89 -8.32 1.94
C PHE A 114 13.77 -9.54 1.65
N ASP A 115 14.92 -9.68 2.31
CA ASP A 115 15.79 -10.84 2.16
C ASP A 115 15.20 -12.05 2.89
N ARG A 116 15.43 -13.24 2.34
CA ARG A 116 14.95 -14.47 2.97
C ARG A 116 15.66 -14.70 4.30
N PHE A 117 14.88 -15.07 5.32
CA PHE A 117 15.34 -15.36 6.67
C PHE A 117 15.89 -14.14 7.44
N PHE A 118 15.86 -12.95 6.83
CA PHE A 118 16.26 -11.74 7.53
C PHE A 118 15.23 -11.38 8.61
N ARG A 119 15.73 -10.96 9.76
CA ARG A 119 14.93 -10.48 10.89
C ARG A 119 15.68 -9.34 11.56
N VAL A 120 14.93 -8.30 11.90
CA VAL A 120 15.45 -7.21 12.72
C VAL A 120 15.70 -7.73 14.13
N GLU A 121 16.93 -7.70 14.59
CA GLU A 121 17.32 -8.09 15.95
C GLU A 121 17.00 -6.95 16.91
N ASN A 122 15.80 -6.92 17.45
CA ASN A 122 15.42 -5.99 18.50
C ASN A 122 15.20 -6.74 19.81
N ALA A 123 15.83 -6.25 20.88
CA ALA A 123 15.75 -6.82 22.23
C ALA A 123 14.33 -6.83 22.83
N VAL A 124 13.37 -6.12 22.21
CA VAL A 124 12.00 -5.95 22.72
C VAL A 124 11.00 -6.91 22.07
N HIS A 125 11.30 -7.48 20.91
CA HIS A 125 10.35 -8.34 20.19
C HIS A 125 10.85 -9.79 20.13
N THR A 126 10.51 -10.57 21.15
CA THR A 126 10.66 -12.04 21.21
C THR A 126 9.61 -12.76 20.33
N GLU A 127 8.87 -12.04 19.50
CA GLU A 127 7.82 -12.62 18.68
C GLU A 127 8.40 -13.54 17.60
N GLN A 128 7.93 -14.78 17.58
CA GLN A 128 8.35 -15.81 16.62
C GLN A 128 7.98 -15.42 15.19
N GLY A 129 8.89 -15.64 14.25
CA GLY A 129 8.67 -15.47 12.82
C GLY A 129 9.77 -16.12 12.01
N THR A 130 9.46 -16.60 10.82
CA THR A 130 10.41 -17.33 9.96
C THR A 130 11.36 -16.43 9.17
N GLY A 131 11.08 -15.12 9.08
CA GLY A 131 11.81 -14.19 8.20
C GLY A 131 11.52 -14.41 6.71
N LEU A 132 10.43 -15.10 6.36
CA LEU A 132 10.07 -15.39 4.97
C LEU A 132 8.94 -14.49 4.45
N GLY A 133 8.13 -13.89 5.33
CA GLY A 133 6.89 -13.18 4.94
C GLY A 133 7.11 -12.10 3.89
N LEU A 134 8.04 -11.18 4.12
CA LEU A 134 8.29 -10.06 3.18
C LEU A 134 8.95 -10.51 1.87
N SER A 135 9.81 -11.53 1.90
CA SER A 135 10.36 -12.09 0.67
C SER A 135 9.30 -12.82 -0.17
N ILE A 136 8.29 -13.42 0.47
CA ILE A 136 7.12 -14.00 -0.22
C ILE A 136 6.27 -12.88 -0.83
N VAL A 137 6.01 -11.80 -0.08
CA VAL A 137 5.30 -10.61 -0.59
C VAL A 137 5.96 -10.10 -1.86
N ARG A 138 7.27 -9.83 -1.83
CA ARG A 138 8.03 -9.38 -3.01
C ARG A 138 7.84 -10.34 -4.19
N GLY A 139 8.07 -11.63 -4.02
CA GLY A 139 7.97 -12.62 -5.10
C GLY A 139 6.55 -12.74 -5.67
N ILE A 140 5.50 -12.57 -4.86
CA ILE A 140 4.12 -12.58 -5.34
C ILE A 140 3.82 -11.32 -6.15
N ILE A 141 4.16 -10.14 -5.64
CA ILE A 141 3.91 -8.87 -6.30
C ILE A 141 4.67 -8.78 -7.63
N GLU A 142 5.93 -9.21 -7.68
CA GLU A 142 6.72 -9.29 -8.92
C GLU A 142 6.08 -10.21 -9.96
N LYS A 143 5.52 -11.35 -9.55
CA LYS A 143 4.77 -12.25 -10.46
C LYS A 143 3.49 -11.63 -11.01
N HIS A 144 2.92 -10.66 -10.31
CA HIS A 144 1.76 -9.88 -10.77
C HIS A 144 2.16 -8.63 -11.58
N GLY A 145 3.45 -8.47 -11.92
CA GLY A 145 3.96 -7.33 -12.68
C GLY A 145 4.04 -6.03 -11.88
N GLY A 146 3.99 -6.14 -10.55
CA GLY A 146 4.10 -5.02 -9.63
C GLY A 146 5.47 -4.93 -8.95
N GLU A 147 5.61 -3.94 -8.10
CA GLU A 147 6.76 -3.73 -7.22
C GLU A 147 6.28 -3.39 -5.80
N VAL A 148 6.89 -3.99 -4.79
CA VAL A 148 6.65 -3.65 -3.38
C VAL A 148 7.74 -2.72 -2.87
N ARG A 149 7.33 -1.66 -2.20
CA ARG A 149 8.19 -0.64 -1.60
C ARG A 149 7.78 -0.39 -0.15
N MET A 150 8.61 0.35 0.56
CA MET A 150 8.31 0.74 1.94
C MET A 150 8.94 2.10 2.28
N ALA A 151 8.34 2.75 3.27
CA ALA A 151 8.93 3.86 4.01
C ALA A 151 8.75 3.59 5.50
N SER A 152 9.77 3.84 6.29
CA SER A 152 9.71 3.63 7.73
C SER A 152 10.62 4.59 8.46
N GLU A 153 10.18 4.98 9.64
CA GLU A 153 10.94 5.77 10.58
C GLU A 153 10.88 5.11 11.96
N LEU A 154 12.04 4.90 12.55
CA LEU A 154 12.16 4.23 13.85
C LEU A 154 11.39 5.01 14.92
N GLY A 155 10.49 4.36 15.64
CA GLY A 155 9.63 4.95 16.65
C GLY A 155 8.35 5.61 16.11
N THR A 156 8.17 5.72 14.79
CA THR A 156 7.01 6.36 14.16
C THR A 156 6.08 5.35 13.50
N GLY A 157 6.64 4.36 12.78
CA GLY A 157 5.89 3.30 12.12
C GLY A 157 6.43 2.92 10.74
N THR A 158 5.64 2.13 10.02
CA THR A 158 6.02 1.63 8.68
C THR A 158 4.83 1.71 7.73
N THR A 159 5.10 2.13 6.51
CA THR A 159 4.15 2.03 5.40
C THR A 159 4.76 1.13 4.32
N PHE A 160 4.07 0.04 4.01
CA PHE A 160 4.35 -0.77 2.84
C PHE A 160 3.35 -0.41 1.74
N TRP A 161 3.81 -0.32 0.50
CA TRP A 161 2.89 -0.18 -0.64
C TRP A 161 3.37 -1.00 -1.82
N PHE A 162 2.43 -1.32 -2.68
CA PHE A 162 2.70 -1.98 -3.95
C PHE A 162 1.71 -1.55 -5.02
N ASP A 163 2.18 -1.52 -6.25
CA ASP A 163 1.43 -1.12 -7.42
C ASP A 163 1.14 -2.35 -8.28
N LEU A 164 -0.12 -2.55 -8.65
CA LEU A 164 -0.54 -3.62 -9.53
C LEU A 164 -1.09 -3.07 -10.85
N PRO A 165 -0.72 -3.65 -11.99
CA PRO A 165 -1.25 -3.23 -13.28
C PRO A 165 -2.74 -3.52 -13.38
N LEU A 166 -3.48 -2.61 -14.01
CA LEU A 166 -4.89 -2.80 -14.34
C LEU A 166 -5.05 -3.84 -15.46
N GLU A 167 -6.24 -4.40 -15.54
CA GLU A 167 -6.67 -5.13 -16.74
C GLU A 167 -6.67 -4.20 -17.96
N GLN A 168 -6.42 -4.73 -19.16
CA GLN A 168 -6.25 -3.92 -20.38
C GLN A 168 -7.48 -3.05 -20.68
N SER A 169 -8.69 -3.59 -20.49
CA SER A 169 -9.95 -2.88 -20.71
C SER A 169 -10.09 -1.63 -19.82
N ASP A 170 -9.82 -1.78 -18.54
CA ASP A 170 -9.96 -0.72 -17.54
C ASP A 170 -8.87 0.35 -17.72
N ARG A 171 -7.68 -0.09 -18.16
CA ARG A 171 -6.56 0.78 -18.50
C ARG A 171 -6.90 1.73 -19.64
N ASP A 172 -7.48 1.20 -20.72
CA ASP A 172 -7.84 1.97 -21.90
C ASP A 172 -8.95 2.98 -21.58
N GLU A 173 -9.93 2.62 -20.74
CA GLU A 173 -10.99 3.52 -20.28
C GLU A 173 -10.46 4.70 -19.45
N ILE A 174 -9.56 4.43 -18.51
CA ILE A 174 -8.97 5.47 -17.67
C ILE A 174 -8.12 6.42 -18.52
N LEU A 175 -7.28 5.91 -19.42
CA LEU A 175 -6.47 6.73 -20.32
C LEU A 175 -7.33 7.65 -21.19
N LEU A 176 -8.46 7.18 -21.70
CA LEU A 176 -9.39 8.00 -22.49
C LEU A 176 -10.00 9.13 -21.63
N LYS A 177 -10.37 8.85 -20.38
CA LYS A 177 -10.90 9.85 -19.45
C LYS A 177 -9.87 10.94 -19.16
N THR A 178 -8.62 10.56 -18.90
CA THR A 178 -7.50 11.48 -18.63
C THR A 178 -7.25 12.40 -19.82
N ILE A 179 -7.13 11.85 -21.04
CA ILE A 179 -6.92 12.63 -22.26
C ILE A 179 -8.07 13.63 -22.51
N ASN A 180 -9.31 13.22 -22.24
CA ASN A 180 -10.46 14.09 -22.44
C ASN A 180 -10.52 15.21 -21.40
N ASN A 181 -10.14 14.96 -20.15
CA ASN A 181 -10.05 15.98 -19.10
C ASN A 181 -8.96 17.01 -19.41
N GLU A 182 -7.79 16.61 -19.88
CA GLU A 182 -6.72 17.53 -20.28
C GLU A 182 -7.13 18.43 -21.46
N LYS A 183 -7.87 17.88 -22.44
CA LYS A 183 -8.40 18.67 -23.56
C LYS A 183 -9.44 19.70 -23.11
N ASN A 184 -10.27 19.37 -22.13
CA ASN A 184 -11.26 20.29 -21.60
C ASN A 184 -10.61 21.42 -20.77
N LEU A 185 -9.53 21.13 -20.03
CA LEU A 185 -8.75 22.15 -19.30
C LEU A 185 -8.01 23.11 -20.25
N SER A 186 -7.46 22.62 -21.35
CA SER A 186 -6.81 23.47 -22.35
C SER A 186 -7.79 24.31 -23.16
N GLY A 187 -9.03 23.84 -23.34
CA GLY A 187 -10.10 24.59 -24.00
C GLY A 187 -10.61 25.79 -23.21
N SER A 188 -10.76 25.64 -21.89
CA SER A 188 -11.26 26.72 -21.01
C SER A 188 -10.25 27.85 -20.76
N GLN A 189 -8.97 27.62 -20.92
CA GLN A 189 -7.93 28.66 -20.81
C GLN A 189 -7.75 29.49 -22.09
N ILE A 190 -8.26 29.03 -23.22
CA ILE A 190 -8.19 29.77 -24.48
C ILE A 190 -9.36 30.77 -24.62
N GLU A 191 -10.51 30.51 -24.00
CA GLU A 191 -11.67 31.43 -24.05
C GLU A 191 -11.54 32.65 -23.12
N GLU A 192 -10.63 32.65 -22.14
CA GLU A 192 -10.35 33.82 -21.29
C GLU A 192 -9.30 34.78 -21.88
N LEU A 193 -8.73 34.47 -23.06
CA LEU A 193 -7.67 35.25 -23.71
C LEU A 193 -8.10 35.89 -25.05
N ILE A 194 -9.39 35.82 -25.41
CA ILE A 194 -10.00 36.52 -26.57
C ILE A 194 -11.04 37.50 -26.07
#